data_ee226644531674d573ac97b0843c2b4a
#
_entry.id   ee226644531674d573ac97b0843c2b4a
#
_cell.length_a   1.000
_cell.length_b   1.000
_cell.length_c   1.000
_cell.angle_alpha   90.00
_cell.angle_beta   90.00
_cell.angle_gamma   90.00
#
_symmetry.space_group_name_H-M   'P 1'
#
loop_
_entity.id
_entity.type
_entity.pdbx_description
1 polymer ?
#
loop_
_entity_poly.entity_id
_entity_poly.type
_entity_poly.pdbx_seq_one_letter_code
_entity_poly.pdbx_strand_id
1 'polypeptide(L)'
;MRIAPLAAALLLLAAGCHSAFIEATISNRTPDTLTLVEVDYPSASFGTQTLASGQDFHYRFKVLGSGPTSILWTDATHHDHKSTGPSLQESDEGTLTVAITPTNPTWTFQPINKK
;
A
#
# COMPACT_ATOMS: atom_id res chain seq x y z
N MET A 1 4.51 22.29 -42.25
CA MET A 1 5.13 21.05 -42.34
C MET A 1 6.07 20.65 -41.33
N ARG A 2 6.50 21.46 -40.41
CA ARG A 2 7.46 21.07 -39.40
C ARG A 2 6.85 20.69 -38.10
N ILE A 3 5.57 20.40 -38.07
CA ILE A 3 4.82 20.14 -36.84
C ILE A 3 5.01 18.71 -36.35
N ALA A 4 5.19 17.75 -37.25
CA ALA A 4 5.28 16.35 -36.89
C ALA A 4 6.40 16.05 -35.90
N PRO A 5 7.64 16.59 -35.99
CA PRO A 5 8.67 16.33 -35.00
C PRO A 5 8.30 16.83 -33.61
N LEU A 6 7.60 17.97 -33.53
CA LEU A 6 7.19 18.50 -32.24
C LEU A 6 6.15 17.60 -31.57
N ALA A 7 5.20 17.09 -32.35
CA ALA A 7 4.19 16.19 -31.80
C ALA A 7 4.83 14.92 -31.25
N ALA A 8 5.80 14.37 -31.94
CA ALA A 8 6.49 13.17 -31.47
C ALA A 8 7.24 13.43 -30.17
N ALA A 9 7.89 14.59 -30.04
CA ALA A 9 8.59 14.95 -28.84
C ALA A 9 7.65 15.08 -27.65
N LEU A 10 6.46 15.65 -27.85
CA LEU A 10 5.48 15.77 -26.79
C LEU A 10 5.00 14.41 -26.32
N LEU A 11 4.78 13.47 -27.22
CA LEU A 11 4.36 12.12 -26.84
C LEU A 11 5.42 11.42 -26.00
N LEU A 12 6.69 11.58 -26.33
CA LEU A 12 7.78 11.00 -25.55
C LEU A 12 7.85 11.59 -24.14
N LEU A 13 7.64 12.90 -24.01
CA LEU A 13 7.62 13.52 -22.69
C LEU A 13 6.47 13.02 -21.85
N ALA A 14 5.29 12.86 -22.41
CA ALA A 14 4.14 12.32 -21.69
C ALA A 14 4.41 10.90 -21.22
N ALA A 15 5.03 10.07 -22.03
CA ALA A 15 5.35 8.70 -21.65
C ALA A 15 6.38 8.67 -20.52
N GLY A 16 7.23 9.69 -20.39
CA GLY A 16 8.23 9.77 -19.34
C GLY A 16 7.73 10.27 -18.00
N CYS A 17 6.45 10.66 -17.91
CA CYS A 17 5.89 11.26 -16.70
C CYS A 17 5.16 10.22 -15.82
N HIS A 18 5.59 8.98 -15.86
CA HIS A 18 4.98 7.92 -15.06
C HIS A 18 5.33 8.10 -13.58
N SER A 19 4.31 8.02 -12.71
CA SER A 19 4.50 8.07 -11.27
C SER A 19 4.46 6.67 -10.68
N ALA A 20 5.32 6.42 -9.70
CA ALA A 20 5.39 5.14 -9.02
C ALA A 20 4.41 5.12 -7.84
N PHE A 21 3.52 4.14 -7.82
CA PHE A 21 2.55 3.96 -6.74
C PHE A 21 2.61 2.54 -6.21
N ILE A 22 2.23 2.41 -4.94
CA ILE A 22 1.98 1.12 -4.30
C ILE A 22 0.46 0.92 -4.27
N GLU A 23 0.01 -0.25 -4.76
CA GLU A 23 -1.37 -0.67 -4.63
C GLU A 23 -1.45 -1.56 -3.40
N ALA A 24 -2.11 -1.09 -2.35
CA ALA A 24 -2.13 -1.79 -1.07
C ALA A 24 -3.49 -2.41 -0.80
N THR A 25 -3.49 -3.57 -0.16
CA THR A 25 -4.70 -4.25 0.29
C THR A 25 -4.49 -4.72 1.73
N ILE A 26 -5.44 -4.37 2.60
CA ILE A 26 -5.53 -4.91 3.95
C ILE A 26 -6.68 -5.89 3.95
N SER A 27 -6.43 -7.14 4.36
CA SER A 27 -7.47 -8.17 4.38
C SER A 27 -7.70 -8.65 5.81
N ASN A 28 -8.96 -8.66 6.22
CA ASN A 28 -9.32 -9.21 7.54
C ASN A 28 -9.65 -10.69 7.39
N ARG A 29 -8.72 -11.55 7.78
CA ARG A 29 -8.88 -13.01 7.75
C ARG A 29 -9.12 -13.57 9.14
N THR A 30 -9.71 -12.76 10.04
CA THR A 30 -10.16 -13.20 11.35
C THR A 30 -11.67 -13.43 11.33
N PRO A 31 -12.22 -14.13 12.31
CA PRO A 31 -13.68 -14.32 12.38
C PRO A 31 -14.45 -13.09 12.87
N ASP A 32 -13.75 -12.03 13.28
CA ASP A 32 -14.39 -10.87 13.93
C ASP A 32 -14.18 -9.60 13.13
N THR A 33 -14.99 -8.59 13.40
CA THR A 33 -14.80 -7.26 12.86
C THR A 33 -13.65 -6.58 13.62
N LEU A 34 -12.73 -5.97 12.87
CA LEU A 34 -11.64 -5.19 13.43
C LEU A 34 -11.95 -3.70 13.30
N THR A 35 -11.41 -2.90 14.23
CA THR A 35 -11.62 -1.46 14.20
C THR A 35 -10.27 -0.74 14.20
N LEU A 36 -10.30 0.53 13.79
CA LEU A 36 -9.12 1.41 13.81
C LEU A 36 -7.92 0.75 13.12
N VAL A 37 -8.17 0.21 11.93
CA VAL A 37 -7.15 -0.48 11.16
C VAL A 37 -6.33 0.56 10.43
N GLU A 38 -5.01 0.57 10.66
CA GLU A 38 -4.13 1.59 10.10
C GLU A 38 -2.82 0.98 9.64
N VAL A 39 -2.38 1.35 8.46
CA VAL A 39 -1.06 1.00 7.96
C VAL A 39 -0.22 2.27 7.93
N ASP A 40 0.93 2.22 8.58
CA ASP A 40 1.91 3.31 8.56
C ASP A 40 3.02 2.97 7.58
N TYR A 41 3.46 3.95 6.83
CA TYR A 41 4.60 3.82 5.93
C TYR A 41 5.47 5.07 6.07
N PRO A 42 6.68 5.11 5.49
CA PRO A 42 7.65 6.15 5.87
C PRO A 42 7.16 7.58 5.83
N SER A 43 6.24 7.91 4.94
CA SER A 43 5.83 9.31 4.77
C SER A 43 4.42 9.62 5.28
N ALA A 44 3.60 8.60 5.60
CA ALA A 44 2.22 8.84 6.00
C ALA A 44 1.57 7.55 6.49
N SER A 45 0.23 7.58 6.58
CA SER A 45 -0.54 6.40 6.97
C SER A 45 -1.88 6.42 6.25
N PHE A 46 -2.53 5.24 6.22
CA PHE A 46 -3.89 5.11 5.71
C PHE A 46 -4.60 4.02 6.50
N GLY A 47 -5.93 4.03 6.44
CA GLY A 47 -6.66 3.00 7.16
C GLY A 47 -8.16 3.18 7.07
N THR A 48 -8.88 2.39 7.87
CA THR A 48 -10.33 2.43 7.92
C THR A 48 -10.81 2.26 9.35
N GLN A 49 -11.97 2.84 9.66
CA GLN A 49 -12.54 2.76 11.00
C GLN A 49 -12.96 1.32 11.35
N THR A 50 -13.50 0.60 10.39
CA THR A 50 -13.95 -0.77 10.60
C THR A 50 -13.60 -1.62 9.39
N LEU A 51 -13.29 -2.89 9.65
CA LEU A 51 -13.02 -3.86 8.61
C LEU A 51 -13.67 -5.17 9.03
N ALA A 52 -14.77 -5.53 8.36
CA ALA A 52 -15.53 -6.73 8.72
C ALA A 52 -14.73 -7.98 8.39
N SER A 53 -15.11 -9.08 9.06
CA SER A 53 -14.50 -10.38 8.79
C SER A 53 -14.60 -10.71 7.30
N GLY A 54 -13.48 -11.06 6.68
CA GLY A 54 -13.45 -11.41 5.27
C GLY A 54 -13.39 -10.21 4.33
N GLN A 55 -13.43 -9.00 4.84
CA GLN A 55 -13.43 -7.79 4.01
C GLN A 55 -12.02 -7.38 3.67
N ASP A 56 -11.86 -6.78 2.49
CA ASP A 56 -10.60 -6.18 2.05
C ASP A 56 -10.76 -4.67 1.99
N PHE A 57 -9.68 -3.97 2.28
CA PHE A 57 -9.61 -2.53 2.14
C PHE A 57 -8.45 -2.20 1.20
N HIS A 58 -8.71 -1.39 0.19
CA HIS A 58 -7.73 -1.05 -0.84
C HIS A 58 -7.32 0.41 -0.72
N TYR A 59 -6.04 0.68 -0.94
CA TYR A 59 -5.53 2.03 -0.94
C TYR A 59 -4.33 2.11 -1.87
N ARG A 60 -4.13 3.29 -2.44
CA ARG A 60 -3.03 3.54 -3.36
C ARG A 60 -2.21 4.70 -2.81
N PHE A 61 -0.89 4.52 -2.74
CA PHE A 61 -0.06 5.57 -2.18
C PHE A 61 1.30 5.62 -2.84
N LYS A 62 2.01 6.71 -2.57
CA LYS A 62 3.34 6.98 -3.08
C LYS A 62 4.31 6.98 -1.92
N VAL A 63 5.45 6.32 -2.06
CA VAL A 63 6.43 6.25 -1.00
C VAL A 63 7.40 7.43 -1.14
N LEU A 64 7.41 8.29 -0.12
CA LEU A 64 8.33 9.42 -0.02
C LEU A 64 9.23 9.15 1.18
N GLY A 65 10.50 8.86 0.93
CA GLY A 65 11.41 8.43 1.98
C GLY A 65 11.47 6.90 2.06
N SER A 66 12.28 6.37 2.95
CA SER A 66 12.48 4.94 3.06
C SER A 66 12.38 4.50 4.51
N GLY A 67 11.88 3.29 4.73
CA GLY A 67 11.76 2.73 6.08
C GLY A 67 10.71 1.64 6.15
N PRO A 68 10.50 1.12 7.36
CA PRO A 68 9.57 0.01 7.56
C PRO A 68 8.12 0.45 7.48
N THR A 69 7.25 -0.51 7.21
CA THR A 69 5.81 -0.36 7.35
C THR A 69 5.40 -0.97 8.69
N SER A 70 4.20 -0.63 9.15
CA SER A 70 3.59 -1.30 10.29
C SER A 70 2.09 -1.27 10.14
N ILE A 71 1.41 -2.19 10.81
CA ILE A 71 -0.05 -2.22 10.84
C ILE A 71 -0.50 -2.24 12.30
N LEU A 72 -1.54 -1.45 12.57
CA LEU A 72 -2.17 -1.37 13.89
C LEU A 72 -3.65 -1.67 13.72
N TRP A 73 -4.23 -2.37 14.69
CA TRP A 73 -5.67 -2.59 14.71
C TRP A 73 -6.13 -2.90 16.11
N THR A 74 -7.44 -2.72 16.34
CA THR A 74 -8.09 -3.08 17.59
C THR A 74 -9.00 -4.27 17.32
N ASP A 75 -8.88 -5.31 18.12
CA ASP A 75 -9.68 -6.52 17.93
C ASP A 75 -11.05 -6.40 18.62
N ALA A 76 -11.87 -7.44 18.47
CA ALA A 76 -13.25 -7.43 18.99
C ALA A 76 -13.31 -7.37 20.52
N THR A 77 -12.23 -7.69 21.21
CA THR A 77 -12.16 -7.61 22.69
C THR A 77 -11.48 -6.31 23.14
N HIS A 78 -11.33 -5.35 22.24
CA HIS A 78 -10.77 -4.03 22.52
C HIS A 78 -9.28 -4.05 22.87
N HIS A 79 -8.55 -5.05 22.38
CA HIS A 79 -7.10 -5.08 22.51
C HIS A 79 -6.45 -4.52 21.24
N ASP A 80 -5.43 -3.69 21.44
CA ASP A 80 -4.67 -3.09 20.35
C ASP A 80 -3.53 -4.02 19.96
N HIS A 81 -3.29 -4.08 18.66
CA HIS A 81 -2.22 -4.89 18.08
C HIS A 81 -1.37 -4.05 17.15
N LYS A 82 -0.11 -4.42 17.03
CA LYS A 82 0.81 -3.78 16.10
C LYS A 82 1.78 -4.81 15.55
N SER A 83 2.07 -4.72 14.26
CA SER A 83 3.02 -5.61 13.61
C SER A 83 3.85 -4.80 12.64
N THR A 84 5.15 -5.07 12.59
CA THR A 84 6.07 -4.42 11.65
C THR A 84 6.12 -5.24 10.37
N GLY A 85 6.03 -4.55 9.25
CA GLY A 85 6.04 -5.17 7.93
C GLY A 85 7.32 -4.89 7.17
N PRO A 86 7.30 -5.11 5.86
CA PRO A 86 8.51 -4.92 5.03
C PRO A 86 8.90 -3.45 4.96
N SER A 87 10.18 -3.21 4.73
CA SER A 87 10.67 -1.88 4.46
C SER A 87 10.41 -1.51 3.01
N LEU A 88 10.01 -0.26 2.80
CA LEU A 88 9.81 0.28 1.47
C LEU A 88 10.87 1.34 1.21
N GLN A 89 11.19 1.54 -0.05
CA GLN A 89 12.15 2.54 -0.49
C GLN A 89 11.41 3.62 -1.25
N GLU A 90 11.97 4.81 -1.21
CA GLU A 90 11.39 5.92 -1.96
C GLU A 90 11.23 5.53 -3.42
N SER A 91 10.07 5.85 -3.98
CA SER A 91 9.71 5.54 -5.37
C SER A 91 9.50 4.06 -5.66
N ASP A 92 9.33 3.23 -4.62
CA ASP A 92 8.93 1.85 -4.86
C ASP A 92 7.59 1.80 -5.58
N GLU A 93 7.45 0.80 -6.43
CA GLU A 93 6.24 0.57 -7.19
C GLU A 93 5.91 -0.91 -7.15
N GLY A 94 4.64 -1.24 -6.88
CA GLY A 94 4.24 -2.63 -6.80
C GLY A 94 2.97 -2.82 -6.00
N THR A 95 2.80 -4.03 -5.48
CA THR A 95 1.62 -4.42 -4.71
C THR A 95 2.03 -4.82 -3.30
N LEU A 96 1.38 -4.22 -2.31
CA LEU A 96 1.59 -4.53 -0.90
C LEU A 96 0.31 -5.13 -0.34
N THR A 97 0.41 -6.32 0.24
CA THR A 97 -0.74 -6.97 0.85
C THR A 97 -0.41 -7.30 2.29
N VAL A 98 -1.34 -7.02 3.21
CA VAL A 98 -1.25 -7.49 4.58
C VAL A 98 -2.56 -8.18 4.94
N ALA A 99 -2.46 -9.43 5.36
CA ALA A 99 -3.60 -10.22 5.80
C ALA A 99 -3.54 -10.36 7.31
N ILE A 100 -4.54 -9.83 8.01
CA ILE A 100 -4.64 -9.95 9.45
C ILE A 100 -5.29 -11.30 9.75
N THR A 101 -4.58 -12.16 10.48
CA THR A 101 -5.05 -13.49 10.84
C THR A 101 -5.16 -13.61 12.35
N PRO A 102 -5.81 -14.67 12.88
CA PRO A 102 -5.89 -14.83 14.34
C PRO A 102 -4.55 -14.99 15.03
N THR A 103 -3.51 -15.35 14.33
CA THR A 103 -2.19 -15.51 14.95
C THR A 103 -1.29 -14.31 14.70
N ASN A 104 -0.88 -14.09 13.45
CA ASN A 104 0.01 -12.99 13.09
C ASN A 104 -0.34 -12.47 11.70
N PRO A 105 -0.15 -11.16 11.45
CA PRO A 105 -0.33 -10.66 10.10
C PRO A 105 0.68 -11.27 9.15
N THR A 106 0.24 -11.48 7.93
CA THR A 106 1.10 -11.96 6.84
C THR A 106 1.25 -10.83 5.83
N TRP A 107 2.49 -10.43 5.59
CA TRP A 107 2.81 -9.36 4.66
C TRP A 107 3.39 -9.92 3.38
N THR A 108 3.06 -9.30 2.26
CA THR A 108 3.64 -9.63 0.96
C THR A 108 3.85 -8.34 0.19
N PHE A 109 5.05 -8.12 -0.32
CA PHE A 109 5.33 -7.01 -1.21
C PHE A 109 5.91 -7.55 -2.50
N GLN A 110 5.26 -7.24 -3.61
CA GLN A 110 5.70 -7.64 -4.94
C GLN A 110 6.03 -6.39 -5.75
N PRO A 111 7.31 -6.05 -5.88
CA PRO A 111 7.69 -4.90 -6.68
C PRO A 111 7.48 -5.16 -8.16
N ILE A 112 7.19 -4.09 -8.90
CA ILE A 112 7.17 -4.17 -10.35
C ILE A 112 8.61 -4.27 -10.82
N ASN A 113 8.84 -5.26 -11.68
CA ASN A 113 10.17 -5.48 -12.22
C ASN A 113 10.41 -4.51 -13.38
N LYS A 114 11.22 -3.50 -13.12
CA LYS A 114 11.55 -2.48 -14.12
C LYS A 114 12.84 -2.85 -14.83
N LYS A 115 12.83 -2.71 -16.12
CA LYS A 115 14.02 -2.98 -16.94
C LYS A 115 14.50 -1.76 -17.63
#